data_59cf50c840243548c3bef2f604dc257b
#
_entry.id   59cf50c840243548c3bef2f604dc257b
#
_cell.length_a   1.000
_cell.length_b   1.000
_cell.length_c   1.000
_cell.angle_alpha   90.00
_cell.angle_beta   90.00
_cell.angle_gamma   90.00
#
_symmetry.space_group_name_H-M   'P 1'
#
loop_
_entity.id
_entity.type
_entity.pdbx_description
1 polymer ?
#
loop_
_entity_poly.entity_id
_entity_poly.type
_entity_poly.pdbx_seq_one_letter_code
_entity_poly.pdbx_strand_id
1 'polypeptide(L)'
;MARPKNSPQKIEKMRNDMMDAVIDLLDEIPPEKVSIRMIAEKIGVSHMVFYTYFKDRSEIMKALIQRQSDRIEKHFEGLIERTQQVSVKDVLLELLTDYAATAVEHPKIFRMFWMTERSARKNSINKFEHIEPLFEKLSDLLKIGMEKGEFKVRDPKLASVTVLSSLNSPIIMNICGKMPNGVSCDDLLGEIKQEVLSYLVS
;
A
#
# COMPACT_ATOMS: atom_id res chain seq x y z
N MET A 1 -41.35 16.39 -5.97
CA MET A 1 -40.50 15.80 -7.03
C MET A 1 -39.42 14.98 -6.40
N ALA A 2 -39.39 13.70 -6.66
CA ALA A 2 -38.35 12.81 -6.16
C ALA A 2 -37.00 13.15 -6.82
N ARG A 3 -35.96 13.35 -6.01
CA ARG A 3 -34.58 13.60 -6.48
C ARG A 3 -34.15 12.42 -7.37
N PRO A 4 -33.66 12.65 -8.60
CA PRO A 4 -33.24 11.55 -9.47
C PRO A 4 -32.21 10.71 -8.72
N LYS A 5 -32.46 9.39 -8.61
CA LYS A 5 -31.50 8.45 -8.04
C LYS A 5 -30.23 8.53 -8.88
N ASN A 6 -29.10 8.88 -8.26
CA ASN A 6 -27.81 8.84 -8.94
C ASN A 6 -27.59 7.44 -9.52
N SER A 7 -27.15 7.35 -10.77
CA SER A 7 -26.80 6.05 -11.35
C SER A 7 -25.68 5.40 -10.54
N PRO A 8 -25.59 4.05 -10.48
CA PRO A 8 -24.51 3.36 -9.78
C PRO A 8 -23.12 3.90 -10.15
N GLN A 9 -22.88 4.21 -11.42
CA GLN A 9 -21.62 4.76 -11.91
C GLN A 9 -21.33 6.16 -11.33
N LYS A 10 -22.35 7.02 -11.16
CA LYS A 10 -22.18 8.35 -10.55
C LYS A 10 -21.89 8.22 -9.04
N ILE A 11 -22.49 7.23 -8.38
CA ILE A 11 -22.23 6.96 -6.96
C ILE A 11 -20.78 6.51 -6.80
N GLU A 12 -20.34 5.56 -7.60
CA GLU A 12 -18.98 5.03 -7.56
C GLU A 12 -17.94 6.10 -7.87
N LYS A 13 -18.17 6.91 -8.91
CA LYS A 13 -17.30 8.03 -9.24
C LYS A 13 -17.15 8.98 -8.04
N MET A 14 -18.24 9.42 -7.42
CA MET A 14 -18.19 10.33 -6.29
C MET A 14 -17.49 9.71 -5.07
N ARG A 15 -17.69 8.42 -4.82
CA ARG A 15 -16.95 7.71 -3.76
C ARG A 15 -15.44 7.70 -4.05
N ASN A 16 -15.05 7.50 -5.30
CA ASN A 16 -13.65 7.56 -5.72
C ASN A 16 -13.08 8.96 -5.58
N ASP A 17 -13.79 10.00 -6.07
CA ASP A 17 -13.37 11.39 -5.93
C ASP A 17 -13.16 11.79 -4.45
N MET A 18 -14.02 11.31 -3.54
CA MET A 18 -13.86 11.52 -2.09
C MET A 18 -12.63 10.77 -1.52
N MET A 19 -12.38 9.55 -1.96
CA MET A 19 -11.21 8.80 -1.52
C MET A 19 -9.90 9.40 -2.05
N ASP A 20 -9.91 9.93 -3.27
CA ASP A 20 -8.76 10.66 -3.85
C ASP A 20 -8.48 11.94 -3.07
N ALA A 21 -9.52 12.69 -2.69
CA ALA A 21 -9.35 13.84 -1.81
C ALA A 21 -8.76 13.48 -0.43
N VAL A 22 -9.06 12.30 0.10
CA VAL A 22 -8.40 11.81 1.32
C VAL A 22 -6.91 11.59 1.08
N ILE A 23 -6.52 10.97 -0.03
CA ILE A 23 -5.11 10.75 -0.40
C ILE A 23 -4.37 12.08 -0.45
N ASP A 24 -4.92 13.06 -1.19
CA ASP A 24 -4.34 14.39 -1.30
C ASP A 24 -4.19 15.08 0.07
N LEU A 25 -5.20 14.96 0.94
CA LEU A 25 -5.13 15.52 2.30
C LEU A 25 -4.08 14.80 3.15
N LEU A 26 -3.91 13.48 2.97
CA LEU A 26 -2.87 12.72 3.66
C LEU A 26 -1.45 13.12 3.24
N ASP A 27 -1.28 13.71 2.07
CA ASP A 27 0.01 14.29 1.66
C ASP A 27 0.31 15.63 2.36
N GLU A 28 -0.70 16.30 2.90
CA GLU A 28 -0.55 17.58 3.58
C GLU A 28 -0.56 17.46 5.12
N ILE A 29 -1.45 16.60 5.65
CA ILE A 29 -1.72 16.50 7.09
C ILE A 29 -1.77 15.06 7.58
N PRO A 30 -1.51 14.82 8.90
CA PRO A 30 -1.61 13.48 9.49
C PRO A 30 -3.05 12.91 9.40
N PRO A 31 -3.18 11.56 9.29
CA PRO A 31 -4.47 10.91 9.12
C PRO A 31 -5.53 11.31 10.15
N GLU A 32 -5.15 11.48 11.42
CA GLU A 32 -6.04 11.83 12.52
C GLU A 32 -6.66 13.24 12.40
N LYS A 33 -6.02 14.13 11.63
CA LYS A 33 -6.48 15.50 11.38
C LYS A 33 -7.41 15.63 10.17
N VAL A 34 -7.47 14.61 9.28
CA VAL A 34 -8.37 14.62 8.13
C VAL A 34 -9.82 14.60 8.63
N SER A 35 -10.60 15.60 8.28
CA SER A 35 -12.01 15.73 8.65
C SER A 35 -12.94 15.59 7.45
N ILE A 36 -14.20 15.19 7.70
CA ILE A 36 -15.23 15.10 6.66
C ILE A 36 -15.45 16.46 5.97
N ARG A 37 -15.35 17.55 6.71
CA ARG A 37 -15.46 18.90 6.16
C ARG A 37 -14.36 19.19 5.15
N MET A 38 -13.11 18.87 5.48
CA MET A 38 -11.98 19.06 4.57
C MET A 38 -12.11 18.23 3.30
N ILE A 39 -12.58 16.97 3.41
CA ILE A 39 -12.84 16.11 2.26
C ILE A 39 -13.88 16.74 1.34
N ALA A 40 -15.01 17.20 1.91
CA ALA A 40 -16.09 17.83 1.16
C ALA A 40 -15.64 19.13 0.49
N GLU A 41 -14.90 19.99 1.21
CA GLU A 41 -14.33 21.24 0.69
C GLU A 41 -13.36 20.98 -0.48
N LYS A 42 -12.50 19.96 -0.37
CA LYS A 42 -11.51 19.62 -1.41
C LYS A 42 -12.14 19.25 -2.75
N ILE A 43 -13.30 18.58 -2.73
CA ILE A 43 -14.05 18.20 -3.95
C ILE A 43 -15.19 19.15 -4.30
N GLY A 44 -15.32 20.29 -3.60
CA GLY A 44 -16.29 21.35 -3.91
C GLY A 44 -17.75 20.98 -3.62
N VAL A 45 -18.00 20.09 -2.63
CA VAL A 45 -19.36 19.72 -2.23
C VAL A 45 -19.68 20.17 -0.81
N SER A 46 -20.98 20.20 -0.45
CA SER A 46 -21.37 20.47 0.93
C SER A 46 -21.05 19.29 1.84
N HIS A 47 -20.74 19.58 3.10
CA HIS A 47 -20.53 18.57 4.14
C HIS A 47 -21.68 17.54 4.24
N MET A 48 -22.93 17.95 3.98
CA MET A 48 -24.09 17.05 3.97
C MET A 48 -24.07 16.06 2.80
N VAL A 49 -23.44 16.40 1.67
CA VAL A 49 -23.31 15.51 0.51
C VAL A 49 -22.43 14.32 0.85
N PHE A 50 -21.41 14.47 1.68
CA PHE A 50 -20.57 13.37 2.14
C PHE A 50 -21.40 12.21 2.70
N TYR A 51 -22.37 12.51 3.57
CA TYR A 51 -23.21 11.50 4.21
C TYR A 51 -24.15 10.74 3.26
N THR A 52 -24.25 11.16 2.01
CA THR A 52 -24.95 10.41 0.96
C THR A 52 -24.12 9.20 0.50
N TYR A 53 -22.79 9.24 0.65
CA TYR A 53 -21.84 8.26 0.11
C TYR A 53 -21.11 7.45 1.18
N PHE A 54 -20.86 8.04 2.34
CA PHE A 54 -20.18 7.42 3.47
C PHE A 54 -20.88 7.81 4.79
N LYS A 55 -21.10 6.83 5.64
CA LYS A 55 -21.74 7.01 6.94
C LYS A 55 -20.93 7.92 7.86
N ASP A 56 -19.63 7.72 7.86
CA ASP A 56 -18.69 8.42 8.73
C ASP A 56 -17.26 8.37 8.15
N ARG A 57 -16.34 9.04 8.85
CA ARG A 57 -14.92 9.06 8.49
C ARG A 57 -14.29 7.66 8.50
N SER A 58 -14.72 6.78 9.39
CA SER A 58 -14.19 5.41 9.48
C SER A 58 -14.53 4.61 8.23
N GLU A 59 -15.73 4.79 7.69
CA GLU A 59 -16.17 4.08 6.47
C GLU A 59 -15.34 4.50 5.25
N ILE A 60 -15.10 5.79 5.03
CA ILE A 60 -14.26 6.21 3.89
C ILE A 60 -12.82 5.75 4.04
N MET A 61 -12.25 5.77 5.25
CA MET A 61 -10.90 5.25 5.49
C MET A 61 -10.81 3.73 5.22
N LYS A 62 -11.85 2.96 5.59
CA LYS A 62 -11.94 1.53 5.26
C LYS A 62 -12.03 1.30 3.75
N ALA A 63 -12.90 2.06 3.08
CA ALA A 63 -13.06 1.97 1.63
C ALA A 63 -11.76 2.33 0.89
N LEU A 64 -11.03 3.34 1.35
CA LEU A 64 -9.73 3.71 0.80
C LEU A 64 -8.72 2.56 0.96
N ILE A 65 -8.61 1.97 2.15
CA ILE A 65 -7.72 0.84 2.42
C ILE A 65 -8.09 -0.34 1.52
N GLN A 66 -9.39 -0.69 1.42
CA GLN A 66 -9.84 -1.77 0.55
C GLN A 66 -9.48 -1.51 -0.91
N ARG A 67 -9.71 -0.30 -1.42
CA ARG A 67 -9.32 0.10 -2.78
C ARG A 67 -7.83 -0.08 -3.03
N GLN A 68 -6.98 0.24 -2.06
CA GLN A 68 -5.54 0.04 -2.20
C GLN A 68 -5.17 -1.46 -2.18
N SER A 69 -5.81 -2.26 -1.33
CA SER A 69 -5.62 -3.71 -1.32
C SER A 69 -6.01 -4.35 -2.66
N ASP A 70 -7.16 -3.96 -3.23
CA ASP A 70 -7.61 -4.45 -4.54
C ASP A 70 -6.62 -4.07 -5.67
N ARG A 71 -6.01 -2.89 -5.59
CA ARG A 71 -4.98 -2.46 -6.56
C ARG A 71 -3.71 -3.29 -6.44
N ILE A 72 -3.27 -3.55 -5.21
CA ILE A 72 -2.10 -4.41 -4.93
C ILE A 72 -2.37 -5.81 -5.48
N GLU A 73 -3.54 -6.38 -5.20
CA GLU A 73 -3.92 -7.72 -5.68
C GLU A 73 -3.85 -7.83 -7.20
N LYS A 74 -4.49 -6.90 -7.92
CA LYS A 74 -4.43 -6.84 -9.40
C LYS A 74 -3.01 -6.65 -9.93
N HIS A 75 -2.19 -5.85 -9.26
CA HIS A 75 -0.79 -5.66 -9.66
C HIS A 75 -0.02 -6.98 -9.55
N PHE A 76 -0.17 -7.69 -8.43
CA PHE A 76 0.46 -9.01 -8.25
C PHE A 76 -0.04 -10.07 -9.24
N GLU A 77 -1.34 -10.08 -9.58
CA GLU A 77 -1.88 -10.99 -10.60
C GLU A 77 -1.14 -10.80 -11.93
N GLY A 78 -1.01 -9.55 -12.39
CA GLY A 78 -0.28 -9.24 -13.62
C GLY A 78 1.21 -9.61 -13.54
N LEU A 79 1.86 -9.42 -12.39
CA LEU A 79 3.25 -9.82 -12.18
C LEU A 79 3.42 -11.34 -12.22
N ILE A 80 2.52 -12.09 -11.57
CA ILE A 80 2.54 -13.56 -11.58
C ILE A 80 2.34 -14.11 -12.99
N GLU A 81 1.41 -13.57 -13.78
CA GLU A 81 1.25 -13.96 -15.19
C GLU A 81 2.53 -13.74 -16.00
N ARG A 82 3.23 -12.64 -15.77
CA ARG A 82 4.50 -12.34 -16.46
C ARG A 82 5.62 -13.31 -16.14
N THR A 83 5.59 -13.99 -14.98
CA THR A 83 6.58 -15.03 -14.66
C THR A 83 6.58 -16.21 -15.64
N GLN A 84 5.57 -16.34 -16.48
CA GLN A 84 5.54 -17.35 -17.55
C GLN A 84 6.49 -16.99 -18.71
N GLN A 85 6.84 -15.70 -18.88
CA GLN A 85 7.62 -15.19 -20.01
C GLN A 85 8.99 -14.65 -19.61
N VAL A 86 9.12 -14.16 -18.38
CA VAL A 86 10.36 -13.59 -17.85
C VAL A 86 10.73 -14.26 -16.52
N SER A 87 11.98 -14.09 -16.08
CA SER A 87 12.44 -14.67 -14.82
C SER A 87 11.67 -14.12 -13.61
N VAL A 88 11.44 -14.96 -12.62
CA VAL A 88 10.81 -14.51 -11.36
C VAL A 88 11.68 -13.49 -10.64
N LYS A 89 13.01 -13.60 -10.79
CA LYS A 89 13.97 -12.63 -10.29
C LYS A 89 13.73 -11.23 -10.86
N ASP A 90 13.50 -11.11 -12.18
CA ASP A 90 13.28 -9.82 -12.83
C ASP A 90 11.94 -9.22 -12.40
N VAL A 91 10.89 -10.04 -12.34
CA VAL A 91 9.56 -9.64 -11.83
C VAL A 91 9.66 -9.17 -10.38
N LEU A 92 10.41 -9.86 -9.53
CA LEU A 92 10.61 -9.47 -8.14
C LEU A 92 11.35 -8.12 -8.04
N LEU A 93 12.41 -7.93 -8.81
CA LEU A 93 13.16 -6.65 -8.81
C LEU A 93 12.29 -5.47 -9.22
N GLU A 94 11.43 -5.63 -10.22
CA GLU A 94 10.45 -4.63 -10.63
C GLU A 94 9.49 -4.32 -9.47
N LEU A 95 8.88 -5.35 -8.89
CA LEU A 95 7.98 -5.19 -7.74
C LEU A 95 8.64 -4.43 -6.58
N LEU A 96 9.88 -4.80 -6.21
CA LEU A 96 10.59 -4.14 -5.10
C LEU A 96 10.93 -2.67 -5.44
N THR A 97 11.16 -2.37 -6.72
CA THR A 97 11.43 -1.01 -7.19
C THR A 97 10.16 -0.16 -7.14
N ASP A 98 9.04 -0.67 -7.65
CA ASP A 98 7.75 0.02 -7.64
C ASP A 98 7.24 0.24 -6.22
N TYR A 99 7.44 -0.76 -5.35
CA TYR A 99 7.10 -0.64 -3.93
C TYR A 99 7.87 0.49 -3.25
N ALA A 100 9.17 0.55 -3.46
CA ALA A 100 10.02 1.59 -2.88
C ALA A 100 9.69 2.98 -3.45
N ALA A 101 9.48 3.11 -4.77
CA ALA A 101 9.09 4.35 -5.42
C ALA A 101 7.76 4.88 -4.85
N THR A 102 6.74 4.02 -4.76
CA THR A 102 5.43 4.38 -4.19
C THR A 102 5.55 4.87 -2.73
N ALA A 103 6.41 4.25 -1.94
CA ALA A 103 6.63 4.64 -0.55
C ALA A 103 7.33 6.01 -0.42
N VAL A 104 8.24 6.33 -1.34
CA VAL A 104 8.94 7.63 -1.40
C VAL A 104 8.02 8.73 -1.91
N GLU A 105 7.21 8.45 -2.93
CA GLU A 105 6.25 9.40 -3.50
C GLU A 105 5.09 9.72 -2.53
N HIS A 106 4.63 8.72 -1.77
CA HIS A 106 3.50 8.84 -0.85
C HIS A 106 3.83 8.47 0.60
N PRO A 107 4.80 9.16 1.25
CA PRO A 107 5.33 8.77 2.55
C PRO A 107 4.28 8.77 3.67
N LYS A 108 3.26 9.63 3.58
CA LYS A 108 2.21 9.68 4.59
C LYS A 108 1.21 8.55 4.48
N ILE A 109 0.93 8.09 3.25
CA ILE A 109 0.15 6.88 3.01
C ILE A 109 0.92 5.68 3.54
N PHE A 110 2.21 5.58 3.22
CA PHE A 110 3.09 4.53 3.73
C PHE A 110 3.10 4.50 5.26
N ARG A 111 3.24 5.66 5.92
CA ARG A 111 3.14 5.76 7.39
C ARG A 111 1.80 5.28 7.92
N MET A 112 0.70 5.60 7.26
CA MET A 112 -0.64 5.17 7.66
C MET A 112 -0.74 3.64 7.66
N PHE A 113 -0.16 2.97 6.66
CA PHE A 113 -0.20 1.52 6.56
C PHE A 113 0.74 0.83 7.55
N TRP A 114 1.98 1.30 7.67
CA TRP A 114 3.05 0.60 8.39
C TRP A 114 3.30 1.09 9.81
N MET A 115 3.03 2.35 10.12
CA MET A 115 3.46 2.98 11.37
C MET A 115 2.32 3.39 12.30
N THR A 116 1.05 3.20 11.91
CA THR A 116 -0.05 3.57 12.79
C THR A 116 -0.25 2.50 13.87
N GLU A 117 -0.15 2.91 15.13
CA GLU A 117 -0.33 2.03 16.28
C GLU A 117 -1.69 1.35 16.32
N ARG A 118 -1.71 0.15 16.89
CA ARG A 118 -2.92 -0.61 17.17
C ARG A 118 -3.70 0.12 18.26
N SER A 119 -4.72 0.88 17.88
CA SER A 119 -5.62 1.47 18.90
C SER A 119 -6.32 0.34 19.67
N ALA A 120 -6.19 0.38 20.99
CA ALA A 120 -6.84 -0.58 21.91
C ALA A 120 -8.38 -0.46 21.92
N ARG A 121 -8.97 0.44 21.13
CA ARG A 121 -10.43 0.61 21.03
C ARG A 121 -11.05 -0.50 20.19
N LYS A 122 -12.08 -1.15 20.72
CA LYS A 122 -12.85 -2.27 20.14
C LYS A 122 -13.37 -2.07 18.70
N ASN A 123 -13.32 -0.87 18.14
CA ASN A 123 -13.75 -0.52 16.78
C ASN A 123 -12.59 -0.09 15.85
N SER A 124 -11.33 -0.33 16.24
CA SER A 124 -10.23 -0.10 15.31
C SER A 124 -10.28 -1.15 14.21
N ILE A 125 -10.21 -0.69 12.97
CA ILE A 125 -9.98 -1.54 11.79
C ILE A 125 -8.84 -2.48 12.15
N ASN A 126 -9.03 -3.78 11.94
CA ASN A 126 -7.96 -4.76 12.16
C ASN A 126 -6.92 -4.52 11.07
N LYS A 127 -5.89 -3.73 11.37
CA LYS A 127 -4.94 -3.18 10.38
C LYS A 127 -4.06 -4.25 9.74
N PHE A 128 -3.92 -5.40 10.41
CA PHE A 128 -3.20 -6.55 9.84
C PHE A 128 -3.98 -7.21 8.68
N GLU A 129 -5.33 -7.17 8.70
CA GLU A 129 -6.14 -7.73 7.60
C GLU A 129 -5.83 -7.07 6.23
N HIS A 130 -5.23 -5.87 6.22
CA HIS A 130 -4.93 -5.16 4.97
C HIS A 130 -3.48 -5.31 4.50
N ILE A 131 -2.57 -5.72 5.39
CA ILE A 131 -1.16 -5.97 5.06
C ILE A 131 -0.93 -7.46 4.76
N GLU A 132 -1.72 -8.34 5.38
CA GLU A 132 -1.61 -9.78 5.18
C GLU A 132 -1.67 -10.18 3.69
N PRO A 133 -2.59 -9.65 2.86
CA PRO A 133 -2.61 -9.98 1.42
C PRO A 133 -1.31 -9.64 0.70
N LEU A 134 -0.61 -8.58 1.09
CA LEU A 134 0.68 -8.22 0.49
C LEU A 134 1.74 -9.31 0.77
N PHE A 135 1.79 -9.80 2.01
CA PHE A 135 2.71 -10.90 2.37
C PHE A 135 2.34 -12.21 1.69
N GLU A 136 1.04 -12.52 1.59
CA GLU A 136 0.54 -13.72 0.92
C GLU A 136 0.91 -13.71 -0.57
N LYS A 137 0.60 -12.63 -1.28
CA LYS A 137 0.91 -12.49 -2.71
C LYS A 137 2.42 -12.51 -3.00
N LEU A 138 3.23 -11.85 -2.15
CA LEU A 138 4.69 -11.96 -2.28
C LEU A 138 5.17 -13.38 -2.00
N SER A 139 4.59 -14.06 -1.00
CA SER A 139 4.89 -15.47 -0.71
C SER A 139 4.60 -16.37 -1.91
N ASP A 140 3.46 -16.16 -2.60
CA ASP A 140 3.11 -16.91 -3.82
C ASP A 140 4.13 -16.66 -4.94
N LEU A 141 4.53 -15.41 -5.18
CA LEU A 141 5.56 -15.08 -6.17
C LEU A 141 6.90 -15.77 -5.85
N LEU A 142 7.34 -15.71 -4.58
CA LEU A 142 8.59 -16.35 -4.15
C LEU A 142 8.52 -17.87 -4.29
N LYS A 143 7.36 -18.48 -4.00
CA LYS A 143 7.14 -19.91 -4.17
C LYS A 143 7.29 -20.33 -5.63
N ILE A 144 6.74 -19.56 -6.58
CA ILE A 144 6.93 -19.79 -8.03
C ILE A 144 8.43 -19.78 -8.38
N GLY A 145 9.20 -18.83 -7.85
CA GLY A 145 10.65 -18.79 -8.08
C GLY A 145 11.39 -20.00 -7.51
N MET A 146 10.97 -20.49 -6.35
CA MET A 146 11.52 -21.72 -5.75
C MET A 146 11.15 -22.95 -6.60
N GLU A 147 9.92 -23.06 -7.07
CA GLU A 147 9.45 -24.17 -7.93
C GLU A 147 10.15 -24.18 -9.30
N LYS A 148 10.51 -23.02 -9.83
CA LYS A 148 11.28 -22.88 -11.07
C LYS A 148 12.79 -23.08 -10.88
N GLY A 149 13.27 -23.21 -9.64
CA GLY A 149 14.68 -23.34 -9.31
C GLY A 149 15.49 -22.03 -9.45
N GLU A 150 14.81 -20.89 -9.58
CA GLU A 150 15.45 -19.57 -9.59
C GLU A 150 15.83 -19.11 -8.18
N PHE A 151 15.07 -19.55 -7.17
CA PHE A 151 15.32 -19.27 -5.76
C PHE A 151 15.56 -20.57 -4.98
N LYS A 152 16.37 -20.47 -3.94
CA LYS A 152 16.58 -21.56 -2.99
C LYS A 152 15.30 -21.86 -2.22
N VAL A 153 15.01 -23.15 -2.02
CA VAL A 153 13.83 -23.60 -1.27
C VAL A 153 13.92 -23.13 0.19
N ARG A 154 12.93 -22.36 0.61
CA ARG A 154 12.76 -21.78 1.95
C ARG A 154 11.28 -21.82 2.32
N ASP A 155 10.95 -21.45 3.55
CA ASP A 155 9.58 -21.10 3.92
C ASP A 155 9.18 -19.82 3.16
N PRO A 156 8.19 -19.86 2.23
CA PRO A 156 7.85 -18.71 1.41
C PRO A 156 7.27 -17.55 2.22
N LYS A 157 6.53 -17.85 3.29
CA LYS A 157 5.94 -16.82 4.17
C LYS A 157 7.04 -16.10 4.95
N LEU A 158 7.99 -16.83 5.53
CA LEU A 158 9.13 -16.23 6.23
C LEU A 158 10.00 -15.43 5.26
N ALA A 159 10.21 -15.92 4.04
CA ALA A 159 10.95 -15.20 3.01
C ALA A 159 10.25 -13.89 2.62
N SER A 160 8.92 -13.88 2.44
CA SER A 160 8.17 -12.65 2.12
C SER A 160 8.28 -11.60 3.23
N VAL A 161 8.20 -12.02 4.49
CA VAL A 161 8.39 -11.12 5.64
C VAL A 161 9.83 -10.57 5.65
N THR A 162 10.84 -11.40 5.43
CA THR A 162 12.24 -10.99 5.39
C THR A 162 12.47 -9.94 4.30
N VAL A 163 11.99 -10.19 3.08
CA VAL A 163 12.11 -9.27 1.94
C VAL A 163 11.48 -7.91 2.24
N LEU A 164 10.21 -7.88 2.65
CA LEU A 164 9.52 -6.62 2.92
C LEU A 164 10.09 -5.87 4.13
N SER A 165 10.49 -6.60 5.19
CA SER A 165 11.11 -5.96 6.36
C SER A 165 12.43 -5.29 6.01
N SER A 166 13.23 -5.92 5.15
CA SER A 166 14.49 -5.35 4.68
C SER A 166 14.28 -4.04 3.90
N LEU A 167 13.30 -4.01 2.97
CA LEU A 167 12.97 -2.79 2.23
C LEU A 167 12.34 -1.70 3.10
N ASN A 168 11.51 -2.08 4.06
CA ASN A 168 10.84 -1.11 4.92
C ASN A 168 11.81 -0.34 5.80
N SER A 169 12.94 -0.94 6.18
CA SER A 169 13.91 -0.31 7.06
C SER A 169 14.41 1.06 6.54
N PRO A 170 15.03 1.17 5.35
CA PRO A 170 15.48 2.46 4.81
C PRO A 170 14.32 3.43 4.54
N ILE A 171 13.18 2.94 4.08
CA ILE A 171 12.00 3.76 3.83
C ILE A 171 11.52 4.42 5.12
N ILE A 172 11.39 3.66 6.21
CA ILE A 172 11.00 4.18 7.52
C ILE A 172 12.05 5.17 8.06
N MET A 173 13.33 4.86 7.93
CA MET A 173 14.40 5.78 8.34
C MET A 173 14.31 7.10 7.59
N ASN A 174 14.09 7.06 6.27
CA ASN A 174 13.92 8.25 5.43
C ASN A 174 12.69 9.07 5.85
N ILE A 175 11.53 8.42 5.98
CA ILE A 175 10.27 9.08 6.40
C ILE A 175 10.39 9.71 7.80
N CYS A 176 11.18 9.11 8.68
CA CYS A 176 11.41 9.63 10.05
C CYS A 176 12.53 10.66 10.12
N GLY A 177 13.21 10.99 9.02
CA GLY A 177 14.36 11.89 9.02
C GLY A 177 15.55 11.35 9.82
N LYS A 178 15.74 10.03 9.85
CA LYS A 178 16.78 9.33 10.61
C LYS A 178 17.85 8.68 9.75
N MET A 179 17.94 9.09 8.47
CA MET A 179 19.04 8.62 7.62
C MET A 179 20.37 9.16 8.13
N PRO A 180 21.44 8.34 8.18
CA PRO A 180 22.78 8.80 8.51
C PRO A 180 23.28 9.84 7.51
N ASN A 181 24.13 10.76 7.96
CA ASN A 181 24.75 11.74 7.09
C ASN A 181 25.56 11.07 5.98
N GLY A 182 25.33 11.49 4.74
CA GLY A 182 26.05 10.98 3.58
C GLY A 182 25.50 9.66 3.01
N VAL A 183 24.40 9.14 3.57
CA VAL A 183 23.70 7.95 3.05
C VAL A 183 22.34 8.38 2.50
N SER A 184 22.08 8.13 1.22
CA SER A 184 20.76 8.35 0.64
C SER A 184 19.86 7.13 0.83
N CYS A 185 18.54 7.36 0.83
CA CYS A 185 17.57 6.26 0.86
C CYS A 185 17.69 5.36 -0.37
N ASP A 186 17.93 5.97 -1.54
CA ASP A 186 18.03 5.24 -2.82
C ASP A 186 19.26 4.35 -2.87
N ASP A 187 20.42 4.84 -2.40
CA ASP A 187 21.65 4.03 -2.33
C ASP A 187 21.43 2.82 -1.42
N LEU A 188 20.86 3.03 -0.23
CA LEU A 188 20.60 1.96 0.71
C LEU A 188 19.54 0.96 0.20
N LEU A 189 18.52 1.43 -0.51
CA LEU A 189 17.55 0.57 -1.18
C LEU A 189 18.20 -0.25 -2.30
N GLY A 190 19.17 0.32 -3.01
CA GLY A 190 19.97 -0.38 -4.02
C GLY A 190 20.72 -1.56 -3.41
N GLU A 191 21.48 -1.32 -2.34
CA GLU A 191 22.21 -2.37 -1.60
C GLU A 191 21.26 -3.45 -1.05
N ILE A 192 20.16 -3.06 -0.41
CA ILE A 192 19.21 -4.02 0.15
C ILE A 192 18.56 -4.89 -0.94
N LYS A 193 18.27 -4.35 -2.12
CA LYS A 193 17.77 -5.18 -3.24
C LYS A 193 18.77 -6.26 -3.64
N GLN A 194 20.06 -5.96 -3.65
CA GLN A 194 21.11 -6.94 -3.95
C GLN A 194 21.23 -7.99 -2.83
N GLU A 195 21.17 -7.58 -1.58
CA GLU A 195 21.19 -8.49 -0.43
C GLU A 195 19.97 -9.42 -0.42
N VAL A 196 18.77 -8.89 -0.72
CA VAL A 196 17.55 -9.68 -0.85
C VAL A 196 17.68 -10.73 -1.96
N LEU A 197 18.22 -10.37 -3.11
CA LEU A 197 18.48 -11.33 -4.19
C LEU A 197 19.51 -12.39 -3.76
N SER A 198 20.61 -11.96 -3.15
CA SER A 198 21.61 -12.88 -2.61
C SER A 198 21.00 -13.85 -1.61
N TYR A 199 20.20 -13.36 -0.67
CA TYR A 199 19.45 -14.18 0.28
C TYR A 199 18.55 -15.21 -0.40
N LEU A 200 17.87 -14.86 -1.48
CA LEU A 200 16.93 -15.76 -2.17
C LEU A 200 17.65 -16.81 -3.03
N VAL A 201 18.83 -16.52 -3.56
CA VAL A 201 19.58 -17.41 -4.48
C VAL A 201 20.61 -18.25 -3.73
N SER A 202 21.16 -17.77 -2.62
CA SER A 202 22.15 -18.47 -1.80
C SER A 202 21.49 -19.49 -0.88
#